data_86340451d7f091ef7e4f66fca6e82610
#
_entry.id   86340451d7f091ef7e4f66fca6e82610
#
_cell.length_a   1.000
_cell.length_b   1.000
_cell.length_c   1.000
_cell.angle_alpha   90.00
_cell.angle_beta   90.00
_cell.angle_gamma   90.00
#
_symmetry.space_group_name_H-M   'P 1'
#
loop_
_entity.id
_entity.type
_entity.pdbx_description
1 polymer ?
#
loop_
_entity_poly.entity_id
_entity_poly.type
_entity_poly.pdbx_seq_one_letter_code
_entity_poly.pdbx_strand_id
1 'polypeptide(L)'
;MIEPQPITLEGAHVRLLPLSLEHLDGLCAAGLDEELWKWVPTRVLDRQQMQDYVELALDEQRRGASVPFTTTLKANGQVVGSTRYANISVKDGRLEIGWTWIGKPWQRSAVNTEAKYLMLRHAFEIWNSISVELKTDALNQKSRQAILR
;
A
#
# COMPACT_ATOMS: atom_id res chain seq x y z
N MET A 1 -9.64 -9.20 16.40
CA MET A 1 -10.23 -9.61 15.12
C MET A 1 -9.94 -8.57 14.04
N ILE A 2 -9.68 -9.02 12.83
CA ILE A 2 -9.45 -8.11 11.71
C ILE A 2 -10.71 -7.33 11.41
N GLU A 3 -10.60 -6.00 11.33
CA GLU A 3 -11.70 -5.13 10.97
C GLU A 3 -11.34 -4.41 9.67
N PRO A 4 -11.80 -4.90 8.52
CA PRO A 4 -11.40 -4.35 7.22
C PRO A 4 -12.14 -3.05 6.88
N GLN A 5 -11.83 -1.99 7.59
CA GLN A 5 -12.40 -0.67 7.41
C GLN A 5 -11.30 0.37 7.21
N PRO A 6 -11.63 1.50 6.55
CA PRO A 6 -10.65 2.56 6.36
C PRO A 6 -10.07 3.04 7.68
N ILE A 7 -8.76 3.12 7.75
CA ILE A 7 -8.03 3.60 8.93
C ILE A 7 -6.84 4.46 8.48
N THR A 8 -6.33 5.25 9.41
CA THR A 8 -5.10 6.02 9.22
C THR A 8 -4.03 5.45 10.13
N LEU A 9 -2.84 5.16 9.57
CA LEU A 9 -1.68 4.72 10.33
C LEU A 9 -0.61 5.79 10.24
N GLU A 10 -0.02 6.17 11.37
CA GLU A 10 0.94 7.26 11.40
C GLU A 10 2.21 6.85 12.12
N GLY A 11 3.35 7.13 11.50
CA GLY A 11 4.68 6.89 12.05
C GLY A 11 5.46 8.17 12.21
N ALA A 12 6.78 8.05 12.26
CA ALA A 12 7.68 9.20 12.37
C ALA A 12 7.83 9.94 11.04
N HIS A 13 7.85 9.22 9.94
CA HIS A 13 8.13 9.75 8.60
C HIS A 13 6.95 9.70 7.66
N VAL A 14 6.07 8.72 7.82
CA VAL A 14 4.95 8.50 6.90
C VAL A 14 3.62 8.51 7.62
N ARG A 15 2.60 8.84 6.84
CA ARG A 15 1.21 8.69 7.24
C ARG A 15 0.49 7.92 6.14
N LEU A 16 -0.08 6.79 6.49
CA LEU A 16 -0.89 5.99 5.56
C LEU A 16 -2.34 6.42 5.72
N LEU A 17 -2.85 7.11 4.70
CA LEU A 17 -4.23 7.58 4.68
C LEU A 17 -5.11 6.58 3.94
N PRO A 18 -6.40 6.48 4.26
CA PRO A 18 -7.32 5.71 3.44
C PRO A 18 -7.24 6.20 1.99
N LEU A 19 -7.10 5.26 1.05
CA LEU A 19 -7.04 5.60 -0.36
C LEU A 19 -8.30 6.35 -0.78
N SER A 20 -8.14 7.40 -1.59
CA SER A 20 -9.25 8.26 -2.01
C SER A 20 -8.99 8.82 -3.40
N LEU A 21 -10.07 9.05 -4.15
CA LEU A 21 -9.96 9.76 -5.44
C LEU A 21 -9.45 11.20 -5.27
N GLU A 22 -9.56 11.76 -4.07
CA GLU A 22 -8.97 13.06 -3.76
C GLU A 22 -7.44 13.04 -3.85
N HIS A 23 -6.82 11.87 -3.77
CA HIS A 23 -5.38 11.71 -3.88
C HIS A 23 -4.90 11.50 -5.31
N LEU A 24 -5.82 11.52 -6.30
CA LEU A 24 -5.50 11.13 -7.67
C LEU A 24 -4.35 11.94 -8.27
N ASP A 25 -4.36 13.27 -8.10
CA ASP A 25 -3.30 14.13 -8.62
C ASP A 25 -1.93 13.74 -8.06
N GLY A 26 -1.85 13.55 -6.74
CA GLY A 26 -0.62 13.13 -6.09
C GLY A 26 -0.17 11.73 -6.49
N LEU A 27 -1.11 10.81 -6.63
CA LEU A 27 -0.80 9.45 -7.06
C LEU A 27 -0.24 9.44 -8.49
N CYS A 28 -0.81 10.26 -9.38
CA CYS A 28 -0.29 10.40 -10.74
C CYS A 28 1.11 11.02 -10.74
N ALA A 29 1.32 12.06 -9.94
CA ALA A 29 2.63 12.71 -9.88
C ALA A 29 3.73 11.76 -9.39
N ALA A 30 3.40 10.87 -8.45
CA ALA A 30 4.37 9.93 -7.89
C ALA A 30 4.48 8.64 -8.70
N GLY A 31 3.39 8.16 -9.30
CA GLY A 31 3.27 6.80 -9.78
C GLY A 31 3.18 6.60 -11.28
N LEU A 32 3.12 7.65 -12.10
CA LEU A 32 3.10 7.49 -13.56
C LEU A 32 4.53 7.37 -14.08
N ASP A 33 5.18 6.27 -13.74
CA ASP A 33 6.53 5.95 -14.14
C ASP A 33 6.52 4.48 -14.55
N GLU A 34 6.79 4.21 -15.82
CA GLU A 34 6.74 2.88 -16.39
C GLU A 34 7.55 1.86 -15.60
N GLU A 35 8.69 2.24 -15.04
CA GLU A 35 9.54 1.34 -14.28
C GLU A 35 8.88 0.84 -12.98
N LEU A 36 7.97 1.60 -12.40
CA LEU A 36 7.29 1.17 -11.17
C LEU A 36 6.39 -0.03 -11.41
N TRP A 37 5.89 -0.19 -12.63
CA TRP A 37 4.89 -1.21 -12.98
C TRP A 37 5.48 -2.37 -13.79
N LYS A 38 6.80 -2.35 -13.99
CA LYS A 38 7.49 -3.32 -14.83
C LYS A 38 7.35 -4.76 -14.32
N TRP A 39 7.35 -4.95 -13.00
CA TRP A 39 7.37 -6.27 -12.37
C TRP A 39 6.07 -6.64 -11.67
N VAL A 40 5.01 -5.90 -11.90
CA VAL A 40 3.71 -6.17 -11.29
C VAL A 40 2.67 -6.43 -12.37
N PRO A 41 1.59 -7.21 -12.06
CA PRO A 41 0.58 -7.56 -13.06
C PRO A 41 -0.19 -6.36 -13.61
N THR A 42 -0.43 -5.36 -12.76
CA THR A 42 -1.17 -4.16 -13.14
C THR A 42 -0.21 -3.10 -13.65
N ARG A 43 -0.56 -2.47 -14.76
CA ARG A 43 0.22 -1.38 -15.33
C ARG A 43 -0.61 -0.11 -15.30
N VAL A 44 0.00 0.96 -14.77
CA VAL A 44 -0.66 2.26 -14.62
C VAL A 44 0.23 3.30 -15.28
N LEU A 45 -0.11 3.68 -16.50
CA LEU A 45 0.73 4.54 -17.33
C LEU A 45 0.12 5.91 -17.62
N ASP A 46 -1.15 6.13 -17.29
CA ASP A 46 -1.80 7.41 -17.48
C ASP A 46 -2.82 7.68 -16.37
N ARG A 47 -3.38 8.89 -16.39
CA ARG A 47 -4.31 9.32 -15.35
C ARG A 47 -5.59 8.46 -15.31
N GLN A 48 -6.12 8.08 -16.46
CA GLN A 48 -7.33 7.26 -16.49
C GLN A 48 -7.07 5.89 -15.88
N GLN A 49 -5.92 5.29 -16.18
CA GLN A 49 -5.54 4.01 -15.59
C GLN A 49 -5.32 4.13 -14.08
N MET A 50 -4.77 5.24 -13.62
CA MET A 50 -4.62 5.47 -12.17
C MET A 50 -5.99 5.61 -11.52
N GLN A 51 -6.92 6.32 -12.14
CA GLN A 51 -8.28 6.43 -11.62
C GLN A 51 -8.96 5.06 -11.54
N ASP A 52 -8.85 4.25 -12.59
CA ASP A 52 -9.41 2.90 -12.61
C ASP A 52 -8.80 2.03 -11.50
N TYR A 53 -7.50 2.14 -11.30
CA TYR A 53 -6.77 1.45 -10.24
C TYR A 53 -7.33 1.81 -8.86
N VAL A 54 -7.53 3.09 -8.61
CA VAL A 54 -8.08 3.57 -7.34
C VAL A 54 -9.52 3.10 -7.17
N GLU A 55 -10.35 3.23 -8.20
CA GLU A 55 -11.76 2.84 -8.13
C GLU A 55 -11.92 1.34 -7.85
N LEU A 56 -11.09 0.51 -8.48
CA LEU A 56 -11.12 -0.93 -8.23
C LEU A 56 -10.71 -1.24 -6.78
N ALA A 57 -9.69 -0.58 -6.28
CA ALA A 57 -9.25 -0.77 -4.89
C ALA A 57 -10.33 -0.34 -3.90
N LEU A 58 -11.01 0.78 -4.17
CA LEU A 58 -12.11 1.24 -3.31
C LEU A 58 -13.31 0.29 -3.36
N ASP A 59 -13.56 -0.34 -4.50
CA ASP A 59 -14.61 -1.34 -4.60
C ASP A 59 -14.29 -2.57 -3.74
N GLU A 60 -13.05 -3.03 -3.77
CA GLU A 60 -12.61 -4.13 -2.92
C GLU A 60 -12.71 -3.77 -1.43
N GLN A 61 -12.41 -2.51 -1.09
CA GLN A 61 -12.56 -2.02 0.28
C GLN A 61 -14.01 -2.09 0.74
N ARG A 62 -14.95 -1.68 -0.11
CA ARG A 62 -16.37 -1.75 0.22
C ARG A 62 -16.84 -3.17 0.46
N ARG A 63 -16.24 -4.15 -0.20
CA ARG A 63 -16.56 -5.56 -0.03
C ARG A 63 -15.84 -6.22 1.15
N GLY A 64 -15.00 -5.47 1.85
CA GLY A 64 -14.25 -5.99 2.99
C GLY A 64 -13.06 -6.86 2.61
N ALA A 65 -12.67 -6.88 1.34
CA ALA A 65 -11.57 -7.72 0.84
C ALA A 65 -10.22 -7.04 0.94
N SER A 66 -10.20 -5.72 1.07
CA SER A 66 -8.97 -4.93 1.04
C SER A 66 -9.09 -3.69 1.91
N VAL A 67 -7.95 -3.21 2.42
CA VAL A 67 -7.85 -1.90 3.05
C VAL A 67 -6.68 -1.17 2.37
N PRO A 68 -6.97 -0.41 1.32
CA PRO A 68 -5.92 0.29 0.57
C PRO A 68 -5.57 1.64 1.19
N PHE A 69 -4.29 2.01 1.05
CA PHE A 69 -3.76 3.25 1.58
C PHE A 69 -3.10 4.09 0.52
N THR A 70 -3.14 5.40 0.71
CA THR A 70 -2.25 6.35 0.06
C THR A 70 -1.10 6.61 1.03
N THR A 71 0.12 6.37 0.59
CA THR A 71 1.32 6.63 1.39
C THR A 71 1.72 8.08 1.23
N THR A 72 1.79 8.82 2.34
CA THR A 72 2.17 10.24 2.32
C THR A 72 3.34 10.49 3.27
N LEU A 73 4.08 11.57 3.00
CA LEU A 73 5.10 12.05 3.92
C LEU A 73 4.44 12.84 5.04
N LYS A 74 4.75 12.50 6.27
CA LYS A 74 4.18 13.19 7.42
C LYS A 74 4.55 14.67 7.46
N ALA A 75 5.76 15.00 7.00
CA ALA A 75 6.29 16.38 7.07
C ALA A 75 5.49 17.38 6.24
N ASN A 76 4.98 16.97 5.07
CA ASN A 76 4.33 17.91 4.14
C ASN A 76 3.07 17.36 3.47
N GLY A 77 2.67 16.15 3.79
CA GLY A 77 1.48 15.52 3.21
C GLY A 77 1.63 15.09 1.75
N GLN A 78 2.84 15.13 1.20
CA GLN A 78 3.07 14.75 -0.19
C GLN A 78 2.78 13.27 -0.41
N VAL A 79 2.01 12.95 -1.46
CA VAL A 79 1.75 11.58 -1.86
C VAL A 79 3.01 11.00 -2.50
N VAL A 80 3.45 9.83 -2.00
CA VAL A 80 4.67 9.19 -2.48
C VAL A 80 4.48 7.75 -2.92
N GLY A 81 3.30 7.18 -2.68
CA GLY A 81 3.05 5.80 -3.09
C GLY A 81 1.71 5.28 -2.61
N SER A 82 1.57 3.96 -2.65
CA SER A 82 0.37 3.27 -2.19
C SER A 82 0.75 1.87 -1.72
N THR A 83 -0.06 1.32 -0.84
CA THR A 83 0.06 -0.06 -0.37
C THR A 83 -1.31 -0.49 0.14
N ARG A 84 -1.50 -1.77 0.39
CA ARG A 84 -2.78 -2.23 0.94
C ARG A 84 -2.67 -3.53 1.71
N TYR A 85 -3.61 -3.74 2.62
CA TYR A 85 -3.96 -5.08 3.06
C TYR A 85 -4.88 -5.66 1.98
N ALA A 86 -4.61 -6.87 1.57
CA ALA A 86 -5.36 -7.53 0.51
C ALA A 86 -5.70 -8.96 0.91
N ASN A 87 -6.59 -9.59 0.18
CA ASN A 87 -7.00 -10.97 0.40
C ASN A 87 -7.29 -11.26 1.87
N ILE A 88 -8.06 -10.37 2.47
CA ILE A 88 -8.38 -10.45 3.89
C ILE A 88 -9.36 -11.59 4.15
N SER A 89 -8.98 -12.51 5.04
CA SER A 89 -9.85 -13.55 5.55
C SER A 89 -10.03 -13.33 7.04
N VAL A 90 -11.12 -12.66 7.41
CA VAL A 90 -11.42 -12.39 8.83
C VAL A 90 -11.57 -13.69 9.60
N LYS A 91 -12.27 -14.65 8.99
CA LYS A 91 -12.50 -15.97 9.58
C LYS A 91 -11.22 -16.70 9.95
N ASP A 92 -10.24 -16.66 9.07
CA ASP A 92 -8.97 -17.39 9.25
C ASP A 92 -7.89 -16.53 9.92
N GLY A 93 -8.16 -15.26 10.19
CA GLY A 93 -7.18 -14.35 10.78
C GLY A 93 -5.99 -14.10 9.88
N ARG A 94 -6.18 -14.13 8.56
CA ARG A 94 -5.10 -13.99 7.56
C ARG A 94 -5.32 -12.80 6.66
N LEU A 95 -4.23 -12.19 6.24
CA LEU A 95 -4.23 -11.14 5.24
C LEU A 95 -2.87 -11.06 4.56
N GLU A 96 -2.83 -10.29 3.48
CA GLU A 96 -1.60 -10.01 2.76
C GLU A 96 -1.31 -8.51 2.80
N ILE A 97 -0.03 -8.14 2.80
CA ILE A 97 0.40 -6.78 2.51
C ILE A 97 1.00 -6.81 1.12
N GLY A 98 0.46 -6.03 0.22
CA GLY A 98 0.92 -6.04 -1.16
C GLY A 98 0.45 -4.84 -1.94
N TRP A 99 0.55 -4.93 -3.27
CA TRP A 99 0.24 -3.84 -4.19
C TRP A 99 0.99 -2.56 -3.80
N THR A 100 2.24 -2.75 -3.32
CA THR A 100 3.06 -1.65 -2.81
C THR A 100 3.90 -1.08 -3.94
N TRP A 101 3.80 0.24 -4.11
CA TRP A 101 4.71 0.96 -4.97
C TRP A 101 5.07 2.28 -4.32
N ILE A 102 6.29 2.73 -4.56
CA ILE A 102 6.84 3.98 -4.03
C ILE A 102 7.44 4.74 -5.19
N GLY A 103 7.13 6.02 -5.31
CA GLY A 103 7.71 6.88 -6.33
C GLY A 103 9.24 6.88 -6.24
N LYS A 104 9.89 6.95 -7.40
CA LYS A 104 11.34 6.80 -7.51
C LYS A 104 12.17 7.62 -6.51
N PRO A 105 11.88 8.93 -6.28
CA PRO A 105 12.70 9.71 -5.35
C PRO A 105 12.70 9.19 -3.93
N TRP A 106 11.69 8.41 -3.54
CA TRP A 106 11.53 7.93 -2.16
C TRP A 106 11.87 6.46 -1.98
N GLN A 107 12.27 5.78 -3.04
CA GLN A 107 12.72 4.40 -2.94
C GLN A 107 14.05 4.36 -2.16
N ARG A 108 14.26 3.27 -1.43
CA ARG A 108 15.45 3.07 -0.57
C ARG A 108 15.55 4.12 0.56
N SER A 109 14.42 4.70 0.93
CA SER A 109 14.32 5.59 2.08
C SER A 109 13.58 4.88 3.21
N ALA A 110 13.37 5.57 4.32
CA ALA A 110 12.61 5.04 5.45
C ALA A 110 11.13 4.83 5.15
N VAL A 111 10.62 5.38 4.03
CA VAL A 111 9.19 5.37 3.70
C VAL A 111 8.61 3.96 3.65
N ASN A 112 9.18 3.10 2.82
CA ASN A 112 8.64 1.75 2.65
C ASN A 112 8.81 0.90 3.91
N THR A 113 9.95 1.00 4.57
CA THR A 113 10.24 0.26 5.79
C THR A 113 9.26 0.64 6.90
N GLU A 114 9.04 1.94 7.09
CA GLU A 114 8.11 2.40 8.12
C GLU A 114 6.66 2.03 7.78
N ALA A 115 6.26 2.18 6.51
CA ALA A 115 4.92 1.80 6.09
C ALA A 115 4.64 0.32 6.41
N LYS A 116 5.56 -0.57 6.09
CA LYS A 116 5.42 -2.00 6.40
C LYS A 116 5.38 -2.26 7.89
N TYR A 117 6.23 -1.57 8.65
CA TYR A 117 6.23 -1.68 10.09
C TYR A 117 4.87 -1.31 10.69
N LEU A 118 4.32 -0.18 10.28
CA LEU A 118 3.02 0.28 10.77
C LEU A 118 1.92 -0.72 10.44
N MET A 119 1.93 -1.27 9.24
CA MET A 119 0.92 -2.23 8.82
C MET A 119 1.05 -3.57 9.57
N LEU A 120 2.28 -4.07 9.76
CA LEU A 120 2.52 -5.29 10.50
C LEU A 120 2.13 -5.13 11.96
N ARG A 121 2.50 -4.01 12.57
CA ARG A 121 2.15 -3.72 13.95
C ARG A 121 0.64 -3.68 14.14
N HIS A 122 -0.07 -2.98 13.28
CA HIS A 122 -1.53 -2.90 13.36
C HIS A 122 -2.18 -4.28 13.20
N ALA A 123 -1.69 -5.05 12.21
CA ALA A 123 -2.24 -6.38 11.94
C ALA A 123 -2.05 -7.33 13.13
N PHE A 124 -0.88 -7.35 13.74
CA PHE A 124 -0.60 -8.27 14.84
C PHE A 124 -1.07 -7.75 16.19
N GLU A 125 -0.84 -6.49 16.51
CA GLU A 125 -1.14 -5.96 17.85
C GLU A 125 -2.58 -5.51 18.02
N ILE A 126 -3.19 -4.94 16.98
CA ILE A 126 -4.57 -4.41 17.06
C ILE A 126 -5.59 -5.44 16.57
N TRP A 127 -5.35 -6.02 15.39
CA TRP A 127 -6.27 -6.99 14.80
C TRP A 127 -6.04 -8.43 15.27
N ASN A 128 -4.92 -8.67 15.94
CA ASN A 128 -4.55 -10.02 16.42
C ASN A 128 -4.54 -11.05 15.28
N SER A 129 -4.02 -10.65 14.12
CA SER A 129 -3.94 -11.54 12.96
C SER A 129 -3.06 -12.75 13.26
N ILE A 130 -3.45 -13.91 12.74
CA ILE A 130 -2.71 -15.15 12.91
C ILE A 130 -1.54 -15.20 11.94
N SER A 131 -1.78 -14.74 10.70
CA SER A 131 -0.77 -14.80 9.64
C SER A 131 -0.86 -13.57 8.75
N VAL A 132 0.30 -12.99 8.42
CA VAL A 132 0.41 -11.87 7.48
C VAL A 132 1.43 -12.27 6.42
N GLU A 133 0.98 -12.31 5.16
CA GLU A 133 1.83 -12.64 4.03
C GLU A 133 2.31 -11.35 3.35
N LEU A 134 3.61 -11.28 3.04
CA LEU A 134 4.17 -10.16 2.31
C LEU A 134 4.32 -10.57 0.85
N LYS A 135 3.55 -9.93 -0.03
CA LYS A 135 3.59 -10.24 -1.45
C LYS A 135 4.65 -9.40 -2.17
N THR A 136 5.48 -10.08 -2.93
CA THR A 136 6.44 -9.43 -3.81
C THR A 136 6.66 -10.31 -5.04
N ASP A 137 7.01 -9.67 -6.15
CA ASP A 137 7.43 -10.38 -7.34
C ASP A 137 8.84 -10.93 -7.09
N ALA A 138 9.04 -12.22 -7.34
CA ALA A 138 10.35 -12.85 -7.15
C ALA A 138 11.44 -12.20 -8.02
N LEU A 139 11.06 -11.58 -9.14
CA LEU A 139 11.98 -10.88 -10.03
C LEU A 139 12.25 -9.43 -9.61
N ASN A 140 11.49 -8.91 -8.66
CA ASN A 140 11.64 -7.54 -8.16
C ASN A 140 12.61 -7.52 -6.98
N GLN A 141 13.88 -7.35 -7.27
CA GLN A 141 14.94 -7.39 -6.25
C GLN A 141 14.81 -6.26 -5.22
N LYS A 142 14.33 -5.09 -5.63
CA LYS A 142 14.15 -3.97 -4.71
C LYS A 142 13.12 -4.30 -3.64
N SER A 143 12.00 -4.87 -4.03
CA SER A 143 10.96 -5.28 -3.08
C SER A 143 11.45 -6.39 -2.14
N ARG A 144 12.20 -7.36 -2.69
CA ARG A 144 12.77 -8.43 -1.87
C ARG A 144 13.74 -7.89 -0.83
N GLN A 145 14.59 -6.96 -1.23
CA GLN A 145 15.53 -6.33 -0.28
C GLN A 145 14.79 -5.56 0.81
N ALA A 146 13.70 -4.87 0.47
CA ALA A 146 12.90 -4.16 1.45
C ALA A 146 12.27 -5.12 2.47
N ILE A 147 11.84 -6.30 2.04
CA ILE A 147 11.28 -7.32 2.94
C ILE A 147 12.34 -7.87 3.87
N LEU A 148 13.57 -8.06 3.36
CA LEU A 148 14.66 -8.66 4.14
C LEU A 148 15.29 -7.69 5.15
N ARG A 149 15.03 -6.40 5.03
CA ARG A 149 15.50 -5.41 5.99
C ARG A 149 14.66 -5.44 7.27
#